data_bda07958994c31d8c0b298ed4de81c5b
#
_entry.id   bda07958994c31d8c0b298ed4de81c5b
#
_cell.length_a   1.000
_cell.length_b   1.000
_cell.length_c   1.000
_cell.angle_alpha   90.00
_cell.angle_beta   90.00
_cell.angle_gamma   90.00
#
_symmetry.space_group_name_H-M   'P 1'
#
loop_
_entity.id
_entity.type
_entity.pdbx_description
1 polymer ?
#
loop_
_entity_poly.entity_id
_entity_poly.type
_entity_poly.pdbx_seq_one_letter_code
_entity_poly.pdbx_strand_id
1 'polypeptide(L)'
;LGLSAAALPFLTNLPCLAAPDAKPRRKQRLIVIFSPDGIVPTTFWPDAEGPINAFKESLSPLTPFKDKTLILKGVCDKIRGDGDGHMRGIGCLLTGIELFPGNVQGGSDTPAGWSSGISIDQEIKNYLQASPATRTRFGSLEFGVMVPERADTWTRMSYAGANKPVSPIDDPYQMFGKLYGNLK
;
A
#
# COMPACT_ATOMS: atom_id res chain seq x y z
N LEU A 1 16.67 -3.09 -14.62
CA LEU A 1 16.07 -3.34 -13.30
C LEU A 1 15.30 -4.63 -13.38
N GLY A 2 15.92 -5.77 -12.99
CA GLY A 2 15.28 -7.08 -13.00
C GLY A 2 14.28 -7.20 -11.85
N LEU A 3 13.01 -7.41 -12.15
CA LEU A 3 12.08 -8.01 -11.20
C LEU A 3 12.68 -9.36 -10.78
N SER A 4 12.81 -9.58 -9.48
CA SER A 4 13.31 -10.87 -8.99
C SER A 4 12.37 -11.98 -9.45
N ALA A 5 12.90 -13.14 -9.83
CA ALA A 5 12.11 -14.31 -10.23
C ALA A 5 11.06 -14.72 -9.19
N ALA A 6 11.21 -14.31 -7.94
CA ALA A 6 10.24 -14.50 -6.86
C ALA A 6 8.91 -13.72 -7.03
N ALA A 7 8.90 -12.63 -7.81
CA ALA A 7 7.67 -11.87 -8.09
C ALA A 7 6.84 -12.44 -9.25
N LEU A 8 7.45 -13.28 -10.09
CA LEU A 8 6.80 -13.88 -11.27
C LEU A 8 5.53 -14.69 -10.94
N PRO A 9 5.45 -15.53 -9.89
CA PRO A 9 4.23 -16.27 -9.59
C PRO A 9 3.04 -15.37 -9.25
N PHE A 10 3.29 -14.23 -8.62
CA PHE A 10 2.24 -13.26 -8.31
C PHE A 10 1.77 -12.51 -9.55
N LEU A 11 2.67 -12.23 -10.48
CA LEU A 11 2.35 -11.51 -11.71
C LEU A 11 1.70 -12.42 -12.76
N THR A 12 2.12 -13.67 -12.88
CA THR A 12 1.57 -14.63 -13.85
C THR A 12 0.18 -15.14 -13.49
N ASN A 13 -0.18 -15.14 -12.21
CA ASN A 13 -1.52 -15.48 -11.75
C ASN A 13 -2.50 -14.30 -11.75
N LEU A 14 -2.07 -13.10 -12.14
CA LEU A 14 -2.99 -12.01 -12.40
C LEU A 14 -3.69 -12.27 -13.75
N PRO A 15 -5.03 -12.47 -13.76
CA PRO A 15 -5.76 -12.79 -14.99
C PRO A 15 -5.61 -11.78 -16.13
N CYS A 16 -5.05 -10.59 -15.84
CA CYS A 16 -4.79 -9.55 -16.83
C CYS A 16 -3.54 -9.80 -17.70
N LEU A 17 -2.65 -10.71 -17.30
CA LEU A 17 -1.44 -11.02 -18.06
C LEU A 17 -1.59 -12.27 -18.94
N ALA A 18 -2.68 -12.98 -18.82
CA ALA A 18 -2.91 -14.25 -19.52
C ALA A 18 -3.99 -14.10 -20.60
N ALA A 19 -3.59 -13.89 -21.84
CA ALA A 19 -4.29 -14.10 -23.11
C ALA A 19 -4.87 -12.89 -23.85
N PRO A 20 -4.59 -12.77 -25.16
CA PRO A 20 -5.05 -11.67 -26.04
C PRO A 20 -6.54 -11.68 -26.41
N ASP A 21 -7.28 -12.76 -26.18
CA ASP A 21 -8.64 -12.97 -26.74
C ASP A 21 -9.79 -12.97 -25.75
N ALA A 22 -9.63 -12.38 -24.55
CA ALA A 22 -10.71 -12.35 -23.59
C ALA A 22 -11.57 -11.08 -23.73
N LYS A 23 -12.92 -11.23 -23.60
CA LYS A 23 -13.91 -10.16 -23.45
C LYS A 23 -13.36 -8.99 -22.64
N PRO A 24 -13.78 -7.73 -22.86
CA PRO A 24 -13.28 -6.56 -22.13
C PRO A 24 -13.38 -6.80 -20.63
N ARG A 25 -12.25 -7.16 -20.04
CA ARG A 25 -12.14 -7.44 -18.60
C ARG A 25 -12.19 -6.12 -17.84
N ARG A 26 -12.83 -6.11 -16.70
CA ARG A 26 -12.76 -4.97 -15.78
C ARG A 26 -11.28 -4.66 -15.52
N LYS A 27 -10.92 -3.40 -15.62
CA LYS A 27 -9.59 -2.94 -15.25
C LYS A 27 -9.31 -3.31 -13.80
N GLN A 28 -8.15 -3.88 -13.56
CA GLN A 28 -7.78 -4.31 -12.21
C GLN A 28 -7.49 -3.10 -11.32
N ARG A 29 -7.70 -3.29 -10.05
CA ARG A 29 -7.43 -2.30 -9.00
C ARG A 29 -6.69 -2.99 -7.88
N LEU A 30 -5.63 -2.34 -7.42
CA LEU A 30 -4.96 -2.67 -6.18
C LEU A 30 -5.46 -1.70 -5.10
N ILE A 31 -5.86 -2.23 -3.97
CA ILE A 31 -6.24 -1.44 -2.80
C ILE A 31 -5.33 -1.87 -1.66
N VAL A 32 -4.62 -0.91 -1.07
CA VAL A 32 -3.82 -1.11 0.13
C VAL A 32 -4.50 -0.35 1.25
N ILE A 33 -4.77 -1.02 2.35
CA ILE A 33 -5.35 -0.42 3.55
C ILE A 33 -4.35 -0.63 4.69
N PHE A 34 -3.85 0.47 5.24
CA PHE A 34 -3.00 0.48 6.41
C PHE A 34 -3.82 0.89 7.63
N SER A 35 -3.78 0.06 8.68
CA SER A 35 -4.35 0.36 9.98
C SER A 35 -3.23 0.31 11.00
N PRO A 36 -2.88 1.43 11.64
CA PRO A 36 -1.90 1.44 12.73
C PRO A 36 -2.43 0.73 13.98
N ASP A 37 -1.66 0.75 15.06
CA ASP A 37 -2.00 0.21 16.39
C ASP A 37 -2.02 -1.33 16.50
N GLY A 38 -1.64 -2.03 15.43
CA GLY A 38 -1.46 -3.48 15.46
C GLY A 38 -2.77 -4.27 15.47
N ILE A 39 -2.69 -5.47 16.04
CA ILE A 39 -3.80 -6.43 16.12
C ILE A 39 -3.83 -7.06 17.52
N VAL A 40 -4.96 -7.64 17.90
CA VAL A 40 -5.07 -8.53 19.06
C VAL A 40 -4.73 -9.96 18.61
N PRO A 41 -3.54 -10.50 18.91
CA PRO A 41 -3.07 -11.75 18.29
C PRO A 41 -3.98 -12.95 18.54
N THR A 42 -4.60 -13.03 19.71
CA THR A 42 -5.45 -14.14 20.12
C THR A 42 -6.76 -14.23 19.35
N THR A 43 -7.28 -13.09 18.91
CA THR A 43 -8.54 -12.98 18.13
C THR A 43 -8.33 -12.79 16.64
N PHE A 44 -7.08 -12.59 16.21
CA PHE A 44 -6.74 -12.34 14.80
C PHE A 44 -6.18 -13.58 14.09
N TRP A 45 -5.09 -14.17 14.63
CA TRP A 45 -4.38 -15.23 13.93
C TRP A 45 -5.15 -16.55 13.95
N PRO A 46 -5.26 -17.27 12.81
CA PRO A 46 -5.69 -18.67 12.80
C PRO A 46 -4.84 -19.54 13.73
N ASP A 47 -5.42 -20.59 14.27
CA ASP A 47 -4.73 -21.51 15.17
C ASP A 47 -3.74 -22.44 14.46
N ALA A 48 -3.93 -22.66 13.15
CA ALA A 48 -3.07 -23.50 12.34
C ALA A 48 -2.76 -22.86 11.00
N GLU A 49 -1.65 -23.29 10.41
CA GLU A 49 -1.27 -22.97 9.03
C GLU A 49 -2.08 -23.81 8.03
N GLY A 50 -2.16 -23.33 6.79
CA GLY A 50 -2.84 -24.03 5.71
C GLY A 50 -4.21 -23.43 5.35
N PRO A 51 -5.16 -24.23 4.86
CA PRO A 51 -6.48 -23.73 4.47
C PRO A 51 -7.23 -23.10 5.64
N ILE A 52 -7.84 -21.94 5.38
CA ILE A 52 -8.63 -21.22 6.40
C ILE A 52 -9.98 -21.93 6.57
N ASN A 53 -10.17 -22.66 7.67
CA ASN A 53 -11.44 -23.29 7.98
C ASN A 53 -12.46 -22.30 8.54
N ALA A 54 -12.04 -21.45 9.46
CA ALA A 54 -12.84 -20.38 10.05
C ALA A 54 -11.96 -19.19 10.41
N PHE A 55 -12.52 -18.01 10.39
CA PHE A 55 -11.88 -16.83 10.95
C PHE A 55 -12.19 -16.69 12.43
N LYS A 56 -11.24 -16.13 13.18
CA LYS A 56 -11.46 -15.63 14.52
C LYS A 56 -12.21 -14.30 14.51
N GLU A 57 -12.59 -13.84 15.68
CA GLU A 57 -13.43 -12.66 15.88
C GLU A 57 -13.01 -11.45 15.02
N SER A 58 -11.73 -11.07 15.08
CA SER A 58 -11.22 -9.88 14.36
C SER A 58 -11.38 -9.95 12.84
N LEU A 59 -11.35 -11.15 12.27
CA LEU A 59 -11.48 -11.38 10.82
C LEU A 59 -12.85 -11.95 10.41
N SER A 60 -13.77 -12.11 11.36
CA SER A 60 -15.10 -12.67 11.09
C SER A 60 -15.89 -11.96 9.98
N PRO A 61 -15.78 -10.62 9.79
CA PRO A 61 -16.43 -9.94 8.68
C PRO A 61 -15.96 -10.41 7.30
N LEU A 62 -14.79 -11.03 7.20
CA LEU A 62 -14.26 -11.58 5.95
C LEU A 62 -14.79 -12.98 5.61
N THR A 63 -15.64 -13.57 6.44
CA THR A 63 -16.18 -14.93 6.23
C THR A 63 -16.78 -15.15 4.83
N PRO A 64 -17.53 -14.19 4.23
CA PRO A 64 -18.03 -14.34 2.86
C PRO A 64 -16.92 -14.39 1.80
N PHE A 65 -15.72 -13.99 2.14
CA PHE A 65 -14.56 -13.92 1.25
C PHE A 65 -13.45 -14.90 1.62
N LYS A 66 -13.74 -15.86 2.49
CA LYS A 66 -12.77 -16.82 3.03
C LYS A 66 -11.91 -17.46 1.95
N ASP A 67 -12.52 -17.95 0.88
CA ASP A 67 -11.83 -18.63 -0.21
C ASP A 67 -10.99 -17.71 -1.10
N LYS A 68 -11.06 -16.39 -0.84
CA LYS A 68 -10.29 -15.35 -1.55
C LYS A 68 -9.33 -14.63 -0.61
N THR A 69 -9.22 -15.08 0.63
CA THR A 69 -8.41 -14.43 1.66
C THR A 69 -7.14 -15.24 1.90
N LEU A 70 -6.02 -14.54 1.94
CA LEU A 70 -4.72 -15.08 2.36
C LEU A 70 -4.26 -14.29 3.60
N ILE A 71 -3.91 -15.01 4.66
CA ILE A 71 -3.35 -14.42 5.88
C ILE A 71 -1.86 -14.76 5.92
N LEU A 72 -1.02 -13.72 6.01
CA LEU A 72 0.42 -13.86 6.08
C LEU A 72 0.91 -13.50 7.48
N LYS A 73 1.33 -14.50 8.25
CA LYS A 73 1.93 -14.32 9.57
C LYS A 73 3.45 -14.32 9.46
N GLY A 74 4.11 -13.45 10.22
CA GLY A 74 5.58 -13.39 10.26
C GLY A 74 6.21 -12.54 9.15
N VAL A 75 5.43 -11.95 8.27
CA VAL A 75 5.92 -10.92 7.34
C VAL A 75 6.09 -9.63 8.13
N CYS A 76 7.28 -9.08 8.14
CA CYS A 76 7.59 -7.84 8.85
C CYS A 76 8.57 -6.98 8.05
N ASP A 77 8.47 -5.68 8.26
CA ASP A 77 9.47 -4.73 7.82
C ASP A 77 10.71 -4.84 8.72
N LYS A 78 11.84 -5.24 8.12
CA LYS A 78 13.13 -5.36 8.83
C LYS A 78 14.06 -4.18 8.54
N ILE A 79 13.56 -3.14 7.89
CA ILE A 79 14.35 -1.96 7.57
C ILE A 79 14.89 -1.32 8.86
N ARG A 80 16.13 -0.86 8.79
CA ARG A 80 16.86 -0.13 9.84
C ARG A 80 17.21 1.25 9.29
N GLY A 81 18.09 1.96 9.95
CA GLY A 81 18.50 3.31 9.57
C GLY A 81 17.75 4.39 10.34
N ASP A 82 17.70 5.57 9.78
CA ASP A 82 17.14 6.74 10.43
C ASP A 82 15.65 6.63 10.77
N GLY A 83 15.21 7.44 11.71
CA GLY A 83 13.87 7.44 12.24
C GLY A 83 13.60 6.39 13.32
N ASP A 84 12.49 6.53 13.99
CA ASP A 84 11.99 5.57 14.98
C ASP A 84 11.21 4.42 14.32
N GLY A 85 10.67 3.53 15.16
CA GLY A 85 9.87 2.40 14.70
C GLY A 85 8.58 2.80 13.99
N HIS A 86 7.98 3.94 14.36
CA HIS A 86 6.76 4.45 13.71
C HIS A 86 7.07 5.04 12.34
N MET A 87 8.12 5.84 12.24
CA MET A 87 8.56 6.43 10.96
C MET A 87 8.91 5.34 9.95
N ARG A 88 9.71 4.34 10.37
CA ARG A 88 10.05 3.21 9.52
C ARG A 88 8.84 2.32 9.22
N GLY A 89 7.99 2.09 10.22
CA GLY A 89 6.81 1.24 10.09
C GLY A 89 5.83 1.69 9.02
N ILE A 90 5.66 2.99 8.81
CA ILE A 90 4.80 3.52 7.75
C ILE A 90 5.61 3.99 6.53
N GLY A 91 6.70 4.70 6.73
CA GLY A 91 7.50 5.27 5.64
C GLY A 91 8.20 4.23 4.78
N CYS A 92 8.55 3.07 5.36
CA CYS A 92 9.19 1.97 4.63
C CYS A 92 8.23 0.84 4.24
N LEU A 93 6.97 0.86 4.69
CA LEU A 93 5.99 -0.20 4.51
C LEU A 93 5.84 -0.66 3.04
N LEU A 94 5.66 0.28 2.15
CA LEU A 94 5.45 0.00 0.72
C LEU A 94 6.71 0.21 -0.14
N THR A 95 7.78 0.73 0.45
CA THR A 95 9.05 0.94 -0.27
C THR A 95 10.06 -0.16 -0.01
N GLY A 96 10.05 -0.77 1.19
CA GLY A 96 11.02 -1.78 1.59
C GLY A 96 12.47 -1.27 1.60
N ILE A 97 12.68 0.05 1.71
CA ILE A 97 13.99 0.69 1.66
C ILE A 97 14.09 1.76 2.77
N GLU A 98 15.28 2.07 3.19
CA GLU A 98 15.57 3.00 4.27
C GLU A 98 15.08 4.43 3.97
N LEU A 99 14.78 5.16 5.04
CA LEU A 99 14.59 6.59 4.98
C LEU A 99 15.94 7.28 4.78
N PHE A 100 15.92 8.41 4.10
CA PHE A 100 17.11 9.26 4.04
C PHE A 100 17.42 9.87 5.40
N PRO A 101 18.69 10.22 5.65
CA PRO A 101 19.04 11.14 6.71
C PRO A 101 18.26 12.48 6.53
N GLY A 102 17.85 13.05 7.65
CA GLY A 102 17.10 14.32 7.60
C GLY A 102 16.30 14.55 8.86
N ASN A 103 15.50 15.60 8.88
CA ASN A 103 14.63 15.93 9.99
C ASN A 103 13.32 16.53 9.48
N VAL A 104 12.58 15.73 8.69
CA VAL A 104 11.31 16.16 8.09
C VAL A 104 10.28 16.50 9.17
N GLN A 105 10.27 15.73 10.25
CA GLN A 105 9.33 15.93 11.36
C GLN A 105 9.64 17.17 12.20
N GLY A 106 10.91 17.57 12.27
CA GLY A 106 11.39 18.63 13.16
C GLY A 106 11.35 18.23 14.64
N GLY A 107 12.44 18.49 15.38
CA GLY A 107 12.50 18.31 16.83
C GLY A 107 12.36 16.86 17.33
N SER A 108 12.56 15.87 16.49
CA SER A 108 12.57 14.45 16.89
C SER A 108 13.91 14.05 17.46
N ASP A 109 13.91 13.21 18.51
CA ASP A 109 15.13 12.60 19.04
C ASP A 109 15.70 11.54 18.09
N THR A 110 14.89 11.08 17.14
CA THR A 110 15.26 10.11 16.10
C THR A 110 14.89 10.67 14.72
N PRO A 111 15.63 11.69 14.24
CA PRO A 111 15.28 12.35 13.00
C PRO A 111 15.37 11.44 11.80
N ALA A 112 14.56 11.71 10.78
CA ALA A 112 14.62 11.05 9.49
C ALA A 112 14.16 11.99 8.37
N GLY A 113 14.66 11.72 7.16
CA GLY A 113 14.13 12.25 5.91
C GLY A 113 13.02 11.38 5.35
N TRP A 114 12.65 11.63 4.10
CA TRP A 114 11.69 10.82 3.36
C TRP A 114 12.29 9.49 2.90
N SER A 115 11.45 8.56 2.43
CA SER A 115 11.94 7.30 1.85
C SER A 115 12.87 7.53 0.67
N SER A 116 13.90 6.69 0.59
CA SER A 116 14.92 6.75 -0.46
C SER A 116 14.51 6.08 -1.78
N GLY A 117 13.28 5.55 -1.87
CA GLY A 117 12.81 4.86 -3.08
C GLY A 117 11.34 5.08 -3.39
N ILE A 118 10.92 4.53 -4.51
CA ILE A 118 9.52 4.47 -4.93
C ILE A 118 8.78 3.36 -4.18
N SER A 119 7.52 3.57 -3.86
CA SER A 119 6.67 2.55 -3.26
C SER A 119 6.03 1.63 -4.30
N ILE A 120 5.75 0.39 -3.92
CA ILE A 120 5.24 -0.64 -4.82
C ILE A 120 3.89 -0.27 -5.45
N ASP A 121 3.03 0.44 -4.73
CA ASP A 121 1.75 0.94 -5.25
C ASP A 121 1.95 1.95 -6.37
N GLN A 122 2.94 2.84 -6.24
CA GLN A 122 3.28 3.82 -7.26
C GLN A 122 4.01 3.18 -8.46
N GLU A 123 4.80 2.16 -8.23
CA GLU A 123 5.41 1.38 -9.32
C GLU A 123 4.33 0.63 -10.12
N ILE A 124 3.39 -0.02 -9.46
CA ILE A 124 2.24 -0.67 -10.10
C ILE A 124 1.39 0.36 -10.85
N LYS A 125 1.15 1.54 -10.28
CA LYS A 125 0.49 2.64 -10.97
C LYS A 125 1.21 3.00 -12.27
N ASN A 126 2.53 3.18 -12.23
CA ASN A 126 3.32 3.53 -13.40
C ASN A 126 3.20 2.46 -14.50
N TYR A 127 3.30 1.19 -14.11
CA TYR A 127 3.13 0.06 -15.02
C TYR A 127 1.73 0.05 -15.67
N LEU A 128 0.67 0.20 -14.89
CA LEU A 128 -0.71 0.18 -15.40
C LEU A 128 -1.03 1.39 -16.28
N GLN A 129 -0.46 2.54 -15.96
CA GLN A 129 -0.70 3.77 -16.74
C GLN A 129 0.08 3.83 -18.04
N ALA A 130 1.12 3.02 -18.20
CA ALA A 130 1.93 2.98 -19.43
C ALA A 130 1.15 2.46 -20.64
N SER A 131 0.13 1.61 -20.43
CA SER A 131 -0.64 1.01 -21.53
C SER A 131 -2.06 1.59 -21.61
N PRO A 132 -2.53 1.97 -22.82
CA PRO A 132 -3.93 2.38 -23.03
C PRO A 132 -4.95 1.31 -22.61
N ALA A 133 -4.61 0.02 -22.68
CA ALA A 133 -5.48 -1.07 -22.31
C ALA A 133 -5.76 -1.14 -20.79
N THR A 134 -4.79 -0.74 -19.98
CA THR A 134 -4.85 -0.80 -18.51
C THR A 134 -5.05 0.56 -17.86
N ARG A 135 -4.67 1.63 -18.55
CA ARG A 135 -4.75 3.00 -18.05
C ARG A 135 -6.16 3.38 -17.59
N THR A 136 -6.22 4.04 -16.43
CA THR A 136 -7.43 4.63 -15.86
C THR A 136 -7.31 6.16 -15.83
N ARG A 137 -8.43 6.86 -15.56
CA ARG A 137 -8.45 8.33 -15.43
C ARG A 137 -7.50 8.82 -14.34
N PHE A 138 -7.51 8.14 -13.21
CA PHE A 138 -6.59 8.38 -12.11
C PHE A 138 -5.61 7.20 -12.02
N GLY A 139 -4.33 7.48 -11.98
CA GLY A 139 -3.30 6.44 -11.82
C GLY A 139 -3.35 5.82 -10.44
N SER A 140 -3.47 6.66 -9.43
CA SER A 140 -3.67 6.26 -8.04
C SER A 140 -4.54 7.28 -7.31
N LEU A 141 -5.08 6.87 -6.19
CA LEU A 141 -5.89 7.67 -5.28
C LEU A 141 -5.44 7.35 -3.85
N GLU A 142 -4.91 8.33 -3.18
CA GLU A 142 -4.43 8.22 -1.81
C GLU A 142 -5.44 8.87 -0.88
N PHE A 143 -6.03 8.04 -0.02
CA PHE A 143 -6.98 8.47 1.00
C PHE A 143 -6.30 8.47 2.36
N GLY A 144 -6.71 9.37 3.21
CA GLY A 144 -6.31 9.46 4.60
C GLY A 144 -7.50 9.54 5.54
N VAL A 145 -7.25 9.29 6.82
CA VAL A 145 -8.20 9.52 7.91
C VAL A 145 -7.45 10.24 9.01
N MET A 146 -7.92 11.40 9.40
CA MET A 146 -7.31 12.24 10.45
C MET A 146 -5.81 12.49 10.22
N VAL A 147 -5.42 12.78 8.99
CA VAL A 147 -4.03 13.06 8.65
C VAL A 147 -3.66 14.45 9.16
N PRO A 148 -2.63 14.59 10.01
CA PRO A 148 -2.19 15.90 10.45
C PRO A 148 -1.81 16.80 9.27
N GLU A 149 -2.07 18.10 9.38
CA GLU A 149 -1.70 19.09 8.36
C GLU A 149 -0.18 19.09 8.09
N ARG A 150 0.61 18.81 9.13
CA ARG A 150 2.05 18.70 8.99
C ARG A 150 2.42 17.43 8.21
N ALA A 151 3.17 17.62 7.13
CA ALA A 151 3.74 16.52 6.38
C ALA A 151 4.97 15.94 7.11
N ASP A 152 4.91 14.67 7.49
CA ASP A 152 6.00 13.93 8.10
C ASP A 152 5.99 12.45 7.73
N THR A 153 7.02 11.73 8.12
CA THR A 153 7.19 10.30 7.84
C THR A 153 6.15 9.39 8.52
N TRP A 154 5.43 9.89 9.50
CA TRP A 154 4.34 9.15 10.16
C TRP A 154 3.03 9.20 9.37
N THR A 155 2.96 10.01 8.32
CA THR A 155 1.74 10.27 7.57
C THR A 155 1.85 9.95 6.09
N ARG A 156 2.97 9.34 5.67
CA ARG A 156 3.23 9.03 4.26
C ARG A 156 3.70 7.59 4.09
N MET A 157 2.90 6.80 3.39
CA MET A 157 3.23 5.43 3.04
C MET A 157 3.52 5.23 1.55
N SER A 158 3.02 6.14 0.71
CA SER A 158 3.21 6.09 -0.74
C SER A 158 4.26 7.11 -1.18
N TYR A 159 5.14 6.70 -2.08
CA TYR A 159 6.23 7.51 -2.60
C TYR A 159 6.35 7.36 -4.12
N ALA A 160 6.26 8.47 -4.84
CA ALA A 160 6.42 8.48 -6.30
C ALA A 160 7.90 8.35 -6.76
N GLY A 161 8.83 8.26 -5.82
CA GLY A 161 10.27 8.13 -5.98
C GLY A 161 10.99 8.58 -4.73
N ALA A 162 12.30 8.55 -4.77
CA ALA A 162 13.16 9.04 -3.68
C ALA A 162 12.81 10.49 -3.31
N ASN A 163 12.61 10.76 -2.03
CA ASN A 163 12.19 12.09 -1.51
C ASN A 163 10.91 12.65 -2.13
N LYS A 164 10.02 11.79 -2.64
CA LYS A 164 8.76 12.21 -3.28
C LYS A 164 7.55 11.57 -2.62
N PRO A 165 7.23 11.93 -1.37
CA PRO A 165 6.05 11.40 -0.70
C PRO A 165 4.77 11.84 -1.44
N VAL A 166 3.79 10.96 -1.48
CA VAL A 166 2.45 11.25 -2.00
C VAL A 166 1.53 11.59 -0.83
N SER A 167 0.95 12.78 -0.87
CA SER A 167 0.04 13.23 0.19
C SER A 167 -1.34 12.59 0.05
N PRO A 168 -1.85 11.95 1.09
CA PRO A 168 -3.22 11.48 1.10
C PRO A 168 -4.20 12.67 1.22
N ILE A 169 -5.41 12.47 0.72
CA ILE A 169 -6.52 13.39 0.90
C ILE A 169 -7.44 12.79 1.96
N ASP A 170 -7.66 13.49 3.04
CA ASP A 170 -8.50 13.08 4.16
C ASP A 170 -9.85 13.83 4.23
N ASP A 171 -10.00 14.90 3.47
CA ASP A 171 -11.27 15.59 3.30
C ASP A 171 -12.11 14.91 2.19
N PRO A 172 -13.30 14.35 2.53
CA PRO A 172 -14.15 13.69 1.56
C PRO A 172 -14.69 14.65 0.48
N TYR A 173 -14.85 15.93 0.77
CA TYR A 173 -15.30 16.92 -0.21
C TYR A 173 -14.21 17.26 -1.21
N GLN A 174 -12.96 17.37 -0.75
CA GLN A 174 -11.82 17.53 -1.65
C GLN A 174 -11.66 16.30 -2.56
N MET A 175 -11.78 15.10 -2.00
CA MET A 175 -11.72 13.87 -2.80
C MET A 175 -12.88 13.78 -3.78
N PHE A 176 -14.09 14.14 -3.39
CA PHE A 176 -15.24 14.23 -4.29
C PHE A 176 -14.98 15.21 -5.44
N GLY A 177 -14.47 16.40 -5.13
CA GLY A 177 -14.07 17.39 -6.13
C GLY A 177 -13.02 16.85 -7.11
N LYS A 178 -11.99 16.16 -6.60
CA LYS A 178 -10.97 15.49 -7.43
C LYS A 178 -11.57 14.45 -8.37
N LEU A 179 -12.50 13.65 -7.86
CA LEU A 179 -13.10 12.54 -8.63
C LEU A 179 -14.11 13.05 -9.68
N TYR A 180 -14.90 14.06 -9.36
CA TYR A 180 -16.09 14.43 -10.13
C TYR A 180 -16.12 15.89 -10.60
N GLY A 181 -15.27 16.77 -10.08
CA GLY A 181 -15.31 18.22 -10.34
C GLY A 181 -15.16 18.62 -11.82
N ASN A 182 -14.62 17.75 -12.67
CA ASN A 182 -14.47 17.97 -14.12
C ASN A 182 -15.45 17.13 -14.96
N LEU A 183 -16.44 16.50 -14.35
CA LEU A 183 -17.51 15.84 -15.09
C LEU A 183 -18.54 16.91 -15.46
N LYS A 184 -18.53 17.31 -16.72
CA LYS A 184 -19.63 18.09 -17.35
C LYS A 184 -20.65 17.14 -17.93
#